data_702df6346f1c36a900245758dba266d3
#
_entry.id   702df6346f1c36a900245758dba266d3
#
_cell.length_a   1.000
_cell.length_b   1.000
_cell.length_c   1.000
_cell.angle_alpha   90.00
_cell.angle_beta   90.00
_cell.angle_gamma   90.00
#
_symmetry.space_group_name_H-M   'P 1'
#
loop_
_entity.id
_entity.type
_entity.pdbx_description
1 polymer ?
#
loop_
_entity_poly.entity_id
_entity_poly.type
_entity_poly.pdbx_seq_one_letter_code
_entity_poly.pdbx_strand_id
1 'polypeptide(L)'
;KGKRLSFNIQLEENLYTQNHYLLLSIFRNLFNNAIEATNGNLVELSVRQSSTDSSYVIEVEDHGPGIDPEDMEQIFEPGFSTKINYETGEVNRGLGLSLVKDFIELRLGGTIQVASVPGKTVFTLTIPKEKWSGL
;
A
#
# COMPACT_ATOMS: atom_id res chain seq x y z
N LYS A 1 -13.30 16.58 0.48
CA LYS A 1 -14.50 15.99 0.24
C LYS A 1 -14.51 15.24 -1.08
N GLY A 2 -15.13 14.19 -1.25
CA GLY A 2 -15.49 13.57 -2.49
C GLY A 2 -14.43 13.40 -3.55
N LYS A 3 -13.29 12.82 -3.20
CA LYS A 3 -12.39 12.39 -4.27
C LYS A 3 -13.02 11.21 -5.00
N ARG A 4 -12.80 11.16 -6.31
CA ARG A 4 -13.26 10.06 -7.14
C ARG A 4 -12.14 9.05 -7.26
N LEU A 5 -12.50 7.78 -7.13
CA LEU A 5 -11.53 6.69 -7.21
C LEU A 5 -11.73 5.93 -8.50
N SER A 6 -10.64 5.67 -9.19
CA SER A 6 -10.64 4.82 -10.37
C SER A 6 -9.70 3.67 -10.10
N PHE A 7 -10.21 2.44 -10.11
CA PHE A 7 -9.42 1.24 -9.87
C PHE A 7 -9.27 0.45 -11.15
N ASN A 8 -8.06 -0.02 -11.40
CA ASN A 8 -7.78 -0.96 -12.45
C ASN A 8 -7.12 -2.17 -11.79
N ILE A 9 -7.82 -3.29 -11.76
CA ILE A 9 -7.36 -4.48 -11.04
C ILE A 9 -7.14 -5.60 -12.05
N GLN A 10 -5.92 -6.12 -12.10
CA GLN A 10 -5.54 -7.20 -13.00
C GLN A 10 -4.93 -8.33 -12.20
N LEU A 11 -5.57 -9.48 -12.22
CA LEU A 11 -5.11 -10.66 -11.51
C LEU A 11 -4.81 -11.77 -12.50
N GLU A 12 -3.69 -12.46 -12.30
CA GLU A 12 -3.38 -13.63 -13.12
C GLU A 12 -4.24 -14.83 -12.75
N GLU A 13 -4.68 -14.86 -11.50
CA GLU A 13 -5.50 -15.98 -11.02
C GLU A 13 -6.35 -15.48 -9.86
N ASN A 14 -7.38 -16.24 -9.53
CA ASN A 14 -8.18 -15.95 -8.34
C ASN A 14 -7.37 -16.32 -7.11
N LEU A 15 -7.40 -15.43 -6.12
CA LEU A 15 -6.65 -15.61 -4.89
C LEU A 15 -7.61 -15.86 -3.74
N TYR A 16 -7.28 -16.80 -2.90
CA TYR A 16 -8.11 -17.18 -1.75
C TYR A 16 -7.26 -17.09 -0.49
N THR A 17 -7.84 -16.62 0.60
CA THR A 17 -7.11 -16.45 1.83
C THR A 17 -8.02 -16.63 3.03
N GLN A 18 -7.45 -17.12 4.13
CA GLN A 18 -8.10 -17.09 5.43
C GLN A 18 -7.58 -15.92 6.26
N ASN A 19 -6.58 -15.22 5.77
CA ASN A 19 -6.03 -14.03 6.44
C ASN A 19 -6.70 -12.76 5.98
N HIS A 20 -8.02 -12.79 5.75
CA HIS A 20 -8.70 -11.68 5.09
C HIS A 20 -8.62 -10.37 5.89
N TYR A 21 -8.71 -10.42 7.22
CA TYR A 21 -8.61 -9.18 8.00
C TYR A 21 -7.25 -8.53 7.87
N LEU A 22 -6.19 -9.36 7.90
CA LEU A 22 -4.83 -8.87 7.78
C LEU A 22 -4.61 -8.25 6.40
N LEU A 23 -5.02 -8.94 5.35
CA LEU A 23 -4.82 -8.46 3.99
C LEU A 23 -5.66 -7.23 3.71
N LEU A 24 -6.89 -7.18 4.21
CA LEU A 24 -7.71 -5.98 4.06
C LEU A 24 -7.06 -4.78 4.74
N SER A 25 -6.46 -4.99 5.91
CA SER A 25 -5.77 -3.91 6.61
C SER A 25 -4.59 -3.41 5.79
N ILE A 26 -3.82 -4.31 5.20
CA ILE A 26 -2.67 -3.94 4.38
C ILE A 26 -3.13 -3.08 3.20
N PHE A 27 -4.10 -3.56 2.44
CA PHE A 27 -4.52 -2.85 1.24
C PHE A 27 -5.23 -1.55 1.56
N ARG A 28 -6.02 -1.53 2.63
CA ARG A 28 -6.68 -0.30 3.04
C ARG A 28 -5.66 0.78 3.38
N ASN A 29 -4.61 0.42 4.10
CA ASN A 29 -3.56 1.39 4.43
C ASN A 29 -2.86 1.90 3.18
N LEU A 30 -2.56 1.01 2.23
CA LEU A 30 -1.92 1.43 0.99
C LEU A 30 -2.83 2.35 0.17
N PHE A 31 -4.11 2.00 0.06
CA PHE A 31 -5.04 2.82 -0.71
C PHE A 31 -5.27 4.17 -0.04
N ASN A 32 -5.44 4.19 1.27
CA ASN A 32 -5.62 5.46 1.98
C ASN A 32 -4.41 6.36 1.84
N ASN A 33 -3.22 5.75 1.85
CA ASN A 33 -2.00 6.52 1.66
C ASN A 33 -2.00 7.20 0.29
N ALA A 34 -2.41 6.48 -0.74
CA ALA A 34 -2.49 7.03 -2.09
C ALA A 34 -3.55 8.12 -2.18
N ILE A 35 -4.69 7.91 -1.56
CA ILE A 35 -5.78 8.89 -1.58
C ILE A 35 -5.33 10.18 -0.91
N GLU A 36 -4.68 10.07 0.24
CA GLU A 36 -4.23 11.25 0.98
C GLU A 36 -3.12 11.99 0.25
N ALA A 37 -2.27 11.27 -0.48
CA ALA A 37 -1.16 11.89 -1.17
C ALA A 37 -1.58 12.61 -2.45
N THR A 38 -2.72 12.24 -3.02
CA THR A 38 -3.17 12.80 -4.28
C THR A 38 -3.83 14.15 -4.05
N ASN A 39 -3.36 15.16 -4.77
CA ASN A 39 -3.85 16.53 -4.60
C ASN A 39 -5.10 16.83 -5.42
N GLY A 40 -5.39 16.05 -6.45
CA GLY A 40 -6.53 16.30 -7.33
C GLY A 40 -7.79 15.61 -6.84
N ASN A 41 -8.85 15.74 -7.63
CA ASN A 41 -10.13 15.13 -7.32
C ASN A 41 -10.21 13.68 -7.76
N LEU A 42 -9.31 13.24 -8.64
CA LEU A 42 -9.31 11.88 -9.16
C LEU A 42 -8.10 11.14 -8.65
N VAL A 43 -8.34 10.01 -8.01
CA VAL A 43 -7.28 9.11 -7.54
C VAL A 43 -7.32 7.88 -8.43
N GLU A 44 -6.24 7.62 -9.12
CA GLU A 44 -6.13 6.46 -10.00
C GLU A 44 -5.22 5.44 -9.36
N LEU A 45 -5.76 4.26 -9.14
CA LEU A 45 -5.04 3.15 -8.50
C LEU A 45 -5.06 1.95 -9.42
N SER A 46 -3.92 1.35 -9.60
CA SER A 46 -3.80 0.10 -10.35
C SER A 46 -3.24 -0.97 -9.44
N VAL A 47 -3.87 -2.13 -9.45
CA VAL A 47 -3.42 -3.28 -8.67
C VAL A 47 -3.18 -4.41 -9.65
N ARG A 48 -1.97 -4.92 -9.67
CA ARG A 48 -1.60 -6.03 -10.55
C ARG A 48 -1.05 -7.16 -9.70
N GLN A 49 -1.49 -8.37 -10.00
CA GLN A 49 -1.00 -9.56 -9.31
C GLN A 49 -0.37 -10.50 -10.31
N SER A 50 0.80 -10.99 -9.96
CA SER A 50 1.47 -12.05 -10.69
C SER A 50 1.96 -13.09 -9.69
N SER A 51 2.47 -14.21 -10.20
CA SER A 51 2.90 -15.30 -9.34
C SER A 51 4.29 -15.76 -9.74
N THR A 52 5.08 -16.09 -8.73
CA THR A 52 6.27 -16.91 -8.92
C THR A 52 5.93 -18.33 -8.48
N ASP A 53 6.94 -19.22 -8.46
CA ASP A 53 6.69 -20.60 -8.04
C ASP A 53 6.16 -20.68 -6.61
N SER A 54 6.63 -19.80 -5.72
CA SER A 54 6.33 -19.92 -4.31
C SER A 54 5.65 -18.68 -3.71
N SER A 55 5.47 -17.61 -4.49
CA SER A 55 4.95 -16.36 -3.93
C SER A 55 3.97 -15.69 -4.88
N TYR A 56 3.09 -14.88 -4.30
CA TYR A 56 2.31 -13.91 -5.06
C TYR A 56 3.03 -12.57 -5.02
N VAL A 57 3.06 -11.89 -6.15
CA VAL A 57 3.64 -10.55 -6.27
C VAL A 57 2.51 -9.60 -6.61
N ILE A 58 2.31 -8.59 -5.76
CA ILE A 58 1.21 -7.66 -5.94
C ILE A 58 1.80 -6.26 -6.02
N GLU A 59 1.49 -5.55 -7.09
CA GLU A 59 1.91 -4.17 -7.28
C GLU A 59 0.72 -3.27 -7.10
N VAL A 60 0.89 -2.25 -6.26
CA VAL A 60 -0.13 -1.21 -6.04
C VAL A 60 0.48 0.09 -6.54
N GLU A 61 -0.08 0.62 -7.60
CA GLU A 61 0.44 1.81 -8.27
C GLU A 61 -0.54 2.95 -8.12
N ASP A 62 -0.02 4.13 -7.78
CA ASP A 62 -0.82 5.34 -7.82
C ASP A 62 -0.12 6.38 -8.70
N HIS A 63 -0.90 7.38 -9.13
CA HIS A 63 -0.42 8.45 -10.00
C HIS A 63 -0.40 9.79 -9.27
N GLY A 64 -0.10 9.74 -7.98
CA GLY A 64 0.05 10.94 -7.18
C GLY A 64 1.39 11.62 -7.39
N PRO A 65 1.76 12.54 -6.49
CA PRO A 65 2.96 13.34 -6.68
C PRO A 65 4.27 12.58 -6.54
N GLY A 66 4.23 11.37 -5.99
CA GLY A 66 5.44 10.63 -5.69
C GLY A 66 5.95 10.92 -4.30
N ILE A 67 7.08 10.31 -3.97
CA ILE A 67 7.71 10.43 -2.66
C ILE A 67 9.05 11.12 -2.86
N ASP A 68 9.32 12.15 -2.06
CA ASP A 68 10.62 12.82 -2.15
C ASP A 68 11.74 11.83 -1.87
N PRO A 69 12.84 11.88 -2.67
CA PRO A 69 13.96 10.97 -2.42
C PRO A 69 14.51 11.05 -1.01
N GLU A 70 14.42 12.22 -0.38
CA GLU A 70 14.89 12.39 0.99
C GLU A 70 14.09 11.54 1.97
N ASP A 71 12.84 11.27 1.65
CA ASP A 71 11.93 10.56 2.54
C ASP A 71 11.93 9.06 2.32
N MET A 72 12.51 8.58 1.22
CA MET A 72 12.36 7.18 0.83
C MET A 72 12.85 6.19 1.89
N GLU A 73 13.88 6.55 2.64
CA GLU A 73 14.39 5.64 3.65
C GLU A 73 13.55 5.65 4.92
N GLN A 74 12.68 6.65 5.06
CA GLN A 74 11.94 6.84 6.31
C GLN A 74 10.46 6.52 6.20
N ILE A 75 9.94 6.24 5.00
CA ILE A 75 8.49 6.12 4.84
C ILE A 75 7.89 4.96 5.64
N PHE A 76 8.70 3.97 6.00
CA PHE A 76 8.22 2.84 6.80
C PHE A 76 8.49 3.02 8.29
N GLU A 77 9.06 4.14 8.70
CA GLU A 77 9.32 4.39 10.11
C GLU A 77 8.03 4.80 10.81
N PRO A 78 7.79 4.32 12.03
CA PRO A 78 6.62 4.77 12.79
C PRO A 78 6.66 6.28 12.97
N GLY A 79 5.52 6.92 12.73
CA GLY A 79 5.40 8.35 12.91
C GLY A 79 5.85 9.19 11.74
N PHE A 80 6.43 8.58 10.71
CA PHE A 80 6.95 9.35 9.58
C PHE A 80 5.88 10.25 8.96
N SER A 81 4.70 9.70 8.70
CA SER A 81 3.66 10.44 8.00
C SER A 81 2.60 11.01 8.94
N THR A 82 2.99 11.31 10.18
CA THR A 82 2.08 11.98 11.10
C THR A 82 1.72 13.34 10.52
N LYS A 83 0.45 13.51 10.24
CA LYS A 83 -0.04 14.76 9.66
C LYS A 83 -1.11 15.31 10.57
N ILE A 84 -1.08 16.63 10.74
CA ILE A 84 -2.09 17.32 11.49
C ILE A 84 -2.88 18.16 10.51
N ASN A 85 -4.18 17.92 10.48
CA ASN A 85 -5.06 18.78 9.68
C ASN A 85 -5.46 19.95 10.57
N TYR A 86 -4.82 21.08 10.33
CA TYR A 86 -5.02 22.26 11.19
C TYR A 86 -6.43 22.81 11.08
N GLU A 87 -7.14 22.52 9.98
CA GLU A 87 -8.51 23.00 9.83
C GLU A 87 -9.49 22.20 10.67
N THR A 88 -9.26 20.90 10.81
CA THR A 88 -10.18 20.02 11.53
C THR A 88 -9.65 19.59 12.88
N GLY A 89 -8.36 19.80 13.10
CA GLY A 89 -7.70 19.31 14.31
C GLY A 89 -7.41 17.84 14.34
N GLU A 90 -7.66 17.16 13.24
CA GLU A 90 -7.40 15.71 13.19
C GLU A 90 -5.91 15.44 13.07
N VAL A 91 -5.48 14.40 13.75
CA VAL A 91 -4.11 13.92 13.65
C VAL A 91 -4.14 12.59 12.92
N ASN A 92 -3.48 12.55 11.77
CA ASN A 92 -3.33 11.33 11.02
C ASN A 92 -2.08 10.63 11.55
N ARG A 93 -2.28 9.53 12.23
CA ARG A 93 -1.17 8.81 12.85
C ARG A 93 -0.27 8.24 11.78
N GLY A 94 1.01 8.46 11.90
CA GLY A 94 1.96 8.01 10.91
C GLY A 94 2.34 6.55 11.07
N LEU A 95 1.37 5.66 11.22
CA LEU A 95 1.63 4.26 11.45
C LEU A 95 1.24 3.36 10.28
N GLY A 96 0.56 3.92 9.26
CA GLY A 96 0.01 3.12 8.18
C GLY A 96 1.03 2.25 7.47
N LEU A 97 2.10 2.85 6.97
CA LEU A 97 3.10 2.10 6.23
C LEU A 97 3.97 1.25 7.13
N SER A 98 4.27 1.70 8.35
CA SER A 98 5.03 0.86 9.27
C SER A 98 4.26 -0.39 9.65
N LEU A 99 2.94 -0.27 9.83
CA LEU A 99 2.11 -1.43 10.10
C LEU A 99 2.04 -2.36 8.90
N VAL A 100 1.94 -1.80 7.70
CA VAL A 100 1.93 -2.62 6.49
C VAL A 100 3.21 -3.43 6.39
N LYS A 101 4.35 -2.79 6.61
CA LYS A 101 5.64 -3.48 6.55
C LYS A 101 5.71 -4.59 7.61
N ASP A 102 5.28 -4.29 8.83
CA ASP A 102 5.28 -5.29 9.89
C ASP A 102 4.38 -6.47 9.56
N PHE A 103 3.18 -6.20 9.06
CA PHE A 103 2.27 -7.28 8.68
C PHE A 103 2.87 -8.16 7.61
N ILE A 104 3.48 -7.54 6.60
CA ILE A 104 4.04 -8.31 5.49
C ILE A 104 5.27 -9.09 5.93
N GLU A 105 6.18 -8.45 6.65
CA GLU A 105 7.45 -9.08 6.99
C GLU A 105 7.34 -10.03 8.17
N LEU A 106 6.62 -9.62 9.21
CA LEU A 106 6.58 -10.39 10.45
C LEU A 106 5.44 -11.40 10.47
N ARG A 107 4.30 -11.07 9.89
CA ARG A 107 3.15 -11.96 9.92
C ARG A 107 3.04 -12.84 8.69
N LEU A 108 3.43 -12.33 7.53
CA LEU A 108 3.28 -13.06 6.28
C LEU A 108 4.60 -13.55 5.71
N GLY A 109 5.72 -13.19 6.31
CA GLY A 109 7.01 -13.67 5.85
C GLY A 109 7.42 -13.19 4.48
N GLY A 110 6.86 -12.07 4.04
CA GLY A 110 7.13 -11.51 2.73
C GLY A 110 7.98 -10.26 2.78
N THR A 111 7.96 -9.51 1.69
CA THR A 111 8.70 -8.26 1.59
C THR A 111 7.83 -7.20 0.94
N ILE A 112 8.16 -5.94 1.22
CA ILE A 112 7.54 -4.80 0.57
C ILE A 112 8.64 -3.89 0.06
N GLN A 113 8.48 -3.43 -1.18
CA GLN A 113 9.42 -2.51 -1.81
C GLN A 113 8.63 -1.36 -2.41
N VAL A 114 9.29 -0.22 -2.57
CA VAL A 114 8.65 0.95 -3.14
C VAL A 114 9.56 1.57 -4.18
N ALA A 115 8.97 1.99 -5.28
CA ALA A 115 9.64 2.77 -6.32
C ALA A 115 8.78 3.98 -6.59
N SER A 116 9.38 5.16 -6.61
CA SER A 116 8.61 6.38 -6.80
C SER A 116 9.37 7.36 -7.67
N VAL A 117 8.63 7.97 -8.58
CA VAL A 117 9.09 9.09 -9.39
C VAL A 117 7.95 10.11 -9.36
N PRO A 118 8.20 11.36 -9.76
CA PRO A 118 7.09 12.32 -9.84
C PRO A 118 5.99 11.78 -10.74
N GLY A 119 4.77 11.74 -10.20
CA GLY A 119 3.61 11.26 -10.93
C GLY A 119 3.31 9.78 -10.80
N LYS A 120 4.15 9.02 -10.08
CA LYS A 120 3.92 7.57 -10.00
C LYS A 120 4.63 6.97 -8.81
N THR A 121 3.90 6.21 -8.01
CA THR A 121 4.46 5.45 -6.89
C THR A 121 3.95 4.02 -6.97
N VAL A 122 4.84 3.05 -6.86
CA VAL A 122 4.50 1.63 -6.93
C VAL A 122 5.04 0.94 -5.68
N PHE A 123 4.12 0.32 -4.93
CA PHE A 123 4.48 -0.59 -3.84
C PHE A 123 4.40 -2.02 -4.37
N THR A 124 5.45 -2.78 -4.16
CA THR A 124 5.51 -4.18 -4.60
C THR A 124 5.57 -5.07 -3.38
N LEU A 125 4.56 -5.93 -3.23
CA LEU A 125 4.44 -6.88 -2.13
C LEU A 125 4.74 -8.26 -2.65
N THR A 126 5.66 -8.97 -2.00
CA THR A 126 5.95 -10.36 -2.34
C THR A 126 5.61 -11.20 -1.12
N ILE A 127 4.62 -12.08 -1.26
CA ILE A 127 4.07 -12.82 -0.12
C ILE A 127 4.07 -14.30 -0.46
N PRO A 128 4.67 -15.16 0.39
CA PRO A 128 4.64 -16.60 0.14
C PRO A 128 3.20 -17.10 0.01
N LYS A 129 2.97 -17.98 -0.96
CA LYS A 129 1.62 -18.46 -1.24
C LYS A 129 1.00 -19.17 -0.04
N GLU A 130 1.79 -19.94 0.69
CA GLU A 130 1.26 -20.63 1.87
C GLU A 130 0.85 -19.67 2.96
N LYS A 131 1.59 -18.58 3.10
CA LYS A 131 1.24 -17.55 4.10
C LYS A 131 0.04 -16.73 3.66
N TRP A 132 -0.08 -16.49 2.36
CA TRP A 132 -1.23 -15.80 1.81
C TRP A 132 -2.51 -16.55 2.12
N SER A 133 -2.51 -17.87 1.87
CA SER A 133 -3.71 -18.65 2.10
C SER A 133 -4.06 -18.77 3.57
N GLY A 134 -3.08 -18.77 4.46
CA GLY A 134 -3.31 -18.83 5.90
C GLY A 134 -3.61 -20.22 6.42
N LEU A 135 -3.30 -21.24 5.64
CA LEU A 135 -3.52 -22.61 6.07
C LEU A 135 -2.39 -23.14 6.94
#